data_03345f0d577d07eef2c30b1560029496
#
_entry.id   03345f0d577d07eef2c30b1560029496
#
_cell.length_a   1.000
_cell.length_b   1.000
_cell.length_c   1.000
_cell.angle_alpha   90.00
_cell.angle_beta   90.00
_cell.angle_gamma   90.00
#
_symmetry.space_group_name_H-M   'P 1'
#
loop_
_entity.id
_entity.type
_entity.pdbx_description
1 polymer ?
#
loop_
_entity_poly.entity_id
_entity_poly.type
_entity_poly.pdbx_seq_one_letter_code
_entity_poly.pdbx_strand_id
1 'polypeptide(L)'
;MKKYNKYLHILLLGLITFFSGCSDEKDVIIVVPAERINELYITGASVGWASKSMTKDPEIPNIFTYELALKHSDENKLFKFTREQGDWDKIRYLVPSIVDYNGYAKIVSSGEEYDMSMVSQMAGNLLDNFWGIGDGVDGLYRLTVNASALKLKVERIGNIP
;
A
#
# COMPACT_ATOMS: atom_id res chain seq x y z
N MET A 1 -55.59 -44.41 20.89
CA MET A 1 -54.46 -43.55 20.98
C MET A 1 -53.58 -43.63 19.69
N LYS A 2 -54.08 -43.17 18.52
CA LYS A 2 -53.25 -43.16 17.24
C LYS A 2 -53.57 -41.98 16.31
N LYS A 3 -54.12 -40.90 16.82
CA LYS A 3 -54.52 -39.74 15.97
C LYS A 3 -53.57 -38.50 16.09
N TYR A 4 -52.61 -38.49 16.99
CA TYR A 4 -51.76 -37.32 17.22
C TYR A 4 -50.48 -37.27 16.36
N ASN A 5 -50.09 -38.40 15.74
CA ASN A 5 -48.80 -38.45 15.01
C ASN A 5 -48.84 -37.86 13.58
N LYS A 6 -50.03 -37.66 12.98
CA LYS A 6 -50.09 -37.10 11.62
C LYS A 6 -49.90 -35.60 11.57
N TYR A 7 -50.28 -34.88 12.60
CA TYR A 7 -50.16 -33.43 12.63
C TYR A 7 -48.76 -32.96 13.08
N LEU A 8 -48.04 -33.82 13.84
CA LEU A 8 -46.70 -33.53 14.28
C LEU A 8 -45.69 -33.51 13.10
N HIS A 9 -45.91 -34.41 12.12
CA HIS A 9 -45.04 -34.43 10.93
C HIS A 9 -45.31 -33.28 9.97
N ILE A 10 -46.51 -32.76 9.87
CA ILE A 10 -46.89 -31.63 9.05
C ILE A 10 -46.33 -30.34 9.68
N LEU A 11 -46.32 -30.22 10.98
CA LEU A 11 -45.76 -29.08 11.71
C LEU A 11 -44.21 -29.03 11.58
N LEU A 12 -43.56 -30.21 11.59
CA LEU A 12 -42.13 -30.31 11.45
C LEU A 12 -41.65 -30.02 10.02
N LEU A 13 -42.45 -30.41 9.00
CA LEU A 13 -42.13 -30.09 7.60
C LEU A 13 -42.35 -28.60 7.27
N GLY A 14 -43.30 -27.94 7.93
CA GLY A 14 -43.57 -26.52 7.76
C GLY A 14 -42.48 -25.62 8.35
N LEU A 15 -41.73 -26.12 9.35
CA LEU A 15 -40.68 -25.32 10.02
C LEU A 15 -39.36 -25.33 9.27
N ILE A 16 -39.13 -26.29 8.38
CA ILE A 16 -37.85 -26.40 7.64
C ILE A 16 -37.85 -25.50 6.40
N THR A 17 -39.00 -25.04 5.92
CA THR A 17 -39.06 -24.18 4.73
C THR A 17 -38.87 -22.68 5.00
N PHE A 18 -38.77 -22.26 6.26
CA PHE A 18 -38.56 -20.84 6.59
C PHE A 18 -37.11 -20.41 6.77
N PHE A 19 -36.14 -21.33 6.65
CA PHE A 19 -34.71 -20.98 6.81
C PHE A 19 -33.89 -20.95 5.51
N SER A 20 -34.52 -21.07 4.35
CA SER A 20 -33.87 -20.82 3.06
C SER A 20 -34.17 -19.41 2.55
N GLY A 21 -34.14 -18.42 3.43
CA GLY A 21 -33.92 -17.04 3.05
C GLY A 21 -32.45 -16.90 2.70
N CYS A 22 -32.09 -17.02 1.42
CA CYS A 22 -30.88 -16.37 0.93
C CYS A 22 -31.01 -14.90 1.30
N SER A 23 -30.33 -14.47 2.35
CA SER A 23 -29.97 -13.07 2.47
C SER A 23 -29.01 -12.81 1.32
N ASP A 24 -29.48 -12.16 0.27
CA ASP A 24 -28.61 -11.37 -0.58
C ASP A 24 -27.98 -10.32 0.35
N GLU A 25 -26.93 -10.69 1.06
CA GLU A 25 -25.99 -9.73 1.60
C GLU A 25 -25.44 -8.99 0.38
N LYS A 26 -26.14 -7.91 0.01
CA LYS A 26 -25.54 -6.89 -0.83
C LYS A 26 -24.33 -6.42 -0.04
N ASP A 27 -23.16 -6.83 -0.49
CA ASP A 27 -21.90 -6.27 -0.03
C ASP A 27 -22.04 -4.76 -0.12
N VAL A 28 -22.31 -4.14 1.02
CA VAL A 28 -22.32 -2.68 1.12
C VAL A 28 -20.87 -2.28 1.00
N ILE A 29 -20.46 -1.94 -0.21
CA ILE A 29 -19.15 -1.34 -0.45
C ILE A 29 -19.18 0.00 0.27
N ILE A 30 -18.69 0.02 1.50
CA ILE A 30 -18.45 1.25 2.23
C ILE A 30 -17.26 1.91 1.52
N VAL A 31 -17.55 2.84 0.61
CA VAL A 31 -16.54 3.72 0.04
C VAL A 31 -16.09 4.63 1.17
N VAL A 32 -15.07 4.21 1.90
CA VAL A 32 -14.39 5.12 2.84
C VAL A 32 -13.71 6.18 1.97
N PRO A 33 -14.06 7.47 2.14
CA PRO A 33 -13.37 8.53 1.42
C PRO A 33 -11.87 8.37 1.63
N ALA A 34 -11.09 8.42 0.55
CA ALA A 34 -9.65 8.31 0.65
C ALA A 34 -9.14 9.37 1.64
N GLU A 35 -8.52 8.95 2.72
CA GLU A 35 -8.00 9.85 3.74
C GLU A 35 -7.08 10.87 3.08
N ARG A 36 -7.33 12.14 3.32
CA ARG A 36 -6.48 13.19 2.77
C ARG A 36 -5.13 13.16 3.46
N ILE A 37 -4.09 12.83 2.70
CA ILE A 37 -2.71 12.85 3.16
C ILE A 37 -2.17 14.27 2.95
N ASN A 38 -1.68 14.89 4.00
CA ASN A 38 -1.16 16.25 3.92
C ASN A 38 0.35 16.27 3.72
N GLU A 39 1.04 15.30 4.23
CA GLU A 39 2.49 15.20 4.20
C GLU A 39 2.91 13.76 3.90
N LEU A 40 3.97 13.61 3.14
CA LEU A 40 4.62 12.34 2.86
C LEU A 40 6.13 12.56 2.88
N TYR A 41 6.85 11.58 3.36
CA TYR A 41 8.30 11.63 3.51
C TYR A 41 8.94 10.43 2.83
N ILE A 42 10.14 10.63 2.30
CA ILE A 42 11.03 9.55 1.87
C ILE A 42 12.10 9.32 2.93
N THR A 43 12.45 8.08 3.17
CA THR A 43 13.50 7.66 4.10
C THR A 43 14.24 6.45 3.57
N GLY A 44 15.41 6.17 4.11
CA GLY A 44 16.24 5.04 3.74
C GLY A 44 17.67 5.46 3.39
N ALA A 45 18.47 4.49 3.00
CA ALA A 45 19.90 4.69 2.73
C ALA A 45 20.15 5.71 1.62
N SER A 46 19.31 5.75 0.58
CA SER A 46 19.43 6.70 -0.54
C SER A 46 19.28 8.17 -0.13
N VAL A 47 18.73 8.45 1.04
CA VAL A 47 18.60 9.81 1.59
C VAL A 47 19.34 9.99 2.92
N GLY A 48 20.28 9.08 3.23
CA GLY A 48 21.11 9.12 4.43
C GLY A 48 20.35 8.79 5.72
N TRP A 49 19.33 7.96 5.63
CA TRP A 49 18.46 7.51 6.75
C TRP A 49 17.67 8.63 7.44
N ALA A 50 17.75 9.86 6.92
CA ALA A 50 16.91 10.96 7.38
C ALA A 50 15.56 10.95 6.65
N SER A 51 14.51 11.34 7.35
CA SER A 51 13.22 11.60 6.69
C SER A 51 13.29 12.93 5.95
N LYS A 52 13.01 12.90 4.64
CA LYS A 52 12.96 14.09 3.79
C LYS A 52 11.52 14.29 3.30
N SER A 53 11.01 15.51 3.44
CA SER A 53 9.67 15.84 2.93
C SER A 53 9.61 15.70 1.42
N MET A 54 8.54 15.11 0.93
CA MET A 54 8.19 15.10 -0.48
C MET A 54 7.39 16.37 -0.83
N THR A 55 7.50 16.81 -2.06
CA THR A 55 6.72 17.94 -2.57
C THR A 55 5.31 17.45 -2.91
N LYS A 56 4.32 18.06 -2.26
CA LYS A 56 2.91 17.78 -2.55
C LYS A 56 2.47 18.51 -3.81
N ASP A 57 1.73 17.83 -4.68
CA ASP A 57 1.07 18.46 -5.81
C ASP A 57 0.00 19.45 -5.31
N PRO A 58 0.02 20.72 -5.78
CA PRO A 58 -0.92 21.73 -5.32
C PRO A 58 -2.35 21.52 -5.85
N GLU A 59 -2.51 20.85 -6.98
CA GLU A 59 -3.79 20.69 -7.68
C GLU A 59 -4.40 19.31 -7.46
N ILE A 60 -3.54 18.26 -7.41
CA ILE A 60 -4.00 16.88 -7.33
C ILE A 60 -3.81 16.35 -5.90
N PRO A 61 -4.90 16.08 -5.19
CA PRO A 61 -4.81 15.54 -3.82
C PRO A 61 -4.04 14.21 -3.76
N ASN A 62 -3.24 14.05 -2.70
CA ASN A 62 -2.50 12.83 -2.39
C ASN A 62 -1.44 12.41 -3.44
N ILE A 63 -1.05 13.32 -4.33
CA ILE A 63 0.13 13.16 -5.19
C ILE A 63 1.32 13.87 -4.56
N PHE A 64 2.44 13.15 -4.50
CA PHE A 64 3.69 13.63 -3.94
C PHE A 64 4.86 13.28 -4.86
N THR A 65 5.82 14.18 -4.96
CA THR A 65 7.04 13.96 -5.77
C THR A 65 8.30 14.17 -4.96
N TYR A 66 9.35 13.44 -5.34
CA TYR A 66 10.69 13.64 -4.82
C TYR A 66 11.72 13.40 -5.92
N GLU A 67 12.75 14.25 -6.01
CA GLU A 67 13.86 14.07 -6.94
C GLU A 67 15.05 13.46 -6.20
N LEU A 68 15.42 12.25 -6.60
CA LEU A 68 16.45 11.45 -5.98
C LEU A 68 17.65 11.33 -6.93
N ALA A 69 18.80 11.86 -6.51
CA ALA A 69 20.07 11.65 -7.21
C ALA A 69 20.66 10.31 -6.77
N LEU A 70 20.86 9.39 -7.70
CA LEU A 70 21.44 8.08 -7.46
C LEU A 70 22.67 7.85 -8.31
N LYS A 71 23.74 7.34 -7.69
CA LYS A 71 24.91 6.79 -8.36
C LYS A 71 24.81 5.28 -8.41
N HIS A 72 25.14 4.68 -9.54
CA HIS A 72 25.09 3.23 -9.71
C HIS A 72 26.01 2.47 -8.74
N SER A 73 27.12 3.10 -8.37
CA SER A 73 28.07 2.57 -7.37
C SER A 73 27.56 2.60 -5.94
N ASP A 74 26.45 3.28 -5.68
CA ASP A 74 25.91 3.34 -4.32
C ASP A 74 25.35 1.97 -3.93
N GLU A 75 25.99 1.31 -2.99
CA GLU A 75 25.54 0.03 -2.45
C GLU A 75 24.18 0.14 -1.75
N ASN A 76 23.81 1.37 -1.38
CA ASN A 76 22.63 1.68 -0.57
C ASN A 76 21.59 2.48 -1.37
N LYS A 77 20.90 1.81 -2.32
CA LYS A 77 19.86 2.42 -3.16
C LYS A 77 18.46 2.31 -2.55
N LEU A 78 18.38 1.93 -1.29
CA LEU A 78 17.14 1.58 -0.65
C LEU A 78 16.39 2.80 -0.12
N PHE A 79 15.10 2.86 -0.38
CA PHE A 79 14.20 3.88 0.15
C PHE A 79 12.82 3.29 0.42
N LYS A 80 12.06 3.98 1.24
CA LYS A 80 10.63 3.77 1.46
C LYS A 80 9.98 5.09 1.81
N PHE A 81 8.66 5.12 1.84
CA PHE A 81 7.93 6.33 2.20
C PHE A 81 7.26 6.16 3.55
N THR A 82 7.09 7.29 4.26
CA THR A 82 6.43 7.33 5.56
C THR A 82 5.39 8.44 5.58
N ARG A 83 4.29 8.22 6.26
CA ARG A 83 3.24 9.24 6.41
C ARG A 83 3.54 10.24 7.51
N GLU A 84 4.34 9.84 8.46
CA GLU A 84 4.68 10.63 9.65
C GLU A 84 6.20 10.68 9.82
N GLN A 85 6.68 11.68 10.52
CA GLN A 85 8.02 11.72 11.09
C GLN A 85 7.97 11.31 12.57
N GLY A 86 9.06 10.77 13.10
CA GLY A 86 9.22 10.50 14.51
C GLY A 86 9.63 9.07 14.84
N ASP A 87 9.00 8.50 15.84
CA ASP A 87 9.31 7.18 16.36
C ASP A 87 8.99 6.10 15.30
N TRP A 88 10.04 5.44 14.81
CA TRP A 88 9.96 4.39 13.80
C TRP A 88 8.93 3.31 14.12
N ASP A 89 8.67 3.12 15.38
CA ASP A 89 7.77 2.11 15.88
C ASP A 89 6.29 2.50 15.78
N LYS A 90 5.96 3.73 15.43
CA LYS A 90 4.59 4.25 15.45
C LYS A 90 4.13 4.81 14.11
N ILE A 91 5.04 4.89 13.15
CA ILE A 91 4.73 5.49 11.84
C ILE A 91 4.20 4.46 10.85
N ARG A 92 3.48 4.94 9.85
CA ARG A 92 2.97 4.12 8.74
C ARG A 92 3.90 4.26 7.54
N TYR A 93 4.19 3.14 6.90
CA TYR A 93 5.07 3.04 5.75
C TYR A 93 4.32 2.67 4.48
N LEU A 94 4.76 3.23 3.35
CA LEU A 94 4.37 2.79 2.03
C LEU A 94 5.56 2.02 1.45
N VAL A 95 5.37 0.73 1.30
CA VAL A 95 6.37 -0.26 0.89
C VAL A 95 5.92 -0.97 -0.39
N PRO A 96 6.79 -1.75 -1.07
CA PRO A 96 6.36 -2.63 -2.16
C PRO A 96 5.13 -3.44 -1.78
N SER A 97 4.22 -3.67 -2.74
CA SER A 97 3.01 -4.45 -2.49
C SER A 97 3.35 -5.81 -1.89
N ILE A 98 2.76 -6.12 -0.73
CA ILE A 98 2.95 -7.39 -0.05
C ILE A 98 2.30 -8.57 -0.79
N VAL A 99 1.38 -8.29 -1.70
CA VAL A 99 0.74 -9.31 -2.55
C VAL A 99 1.72 -9.80 -3.61
N ASP A 100 2.48 -8.85 -4.20
CA ASP A 100 3.38 -9.14 -5.31
C ASP A 100 4.82 -9.40 -4.85
N TYR A 101 5.16 -8.94 -3.65
CA TYR A 101 6.53 -8.95 -3.16
C TYR A 101 6.60 -9.09 -1.63
N ASN A 102 7.35 -10.08 -1.20
CA ASN A 102 7.68 -10.29 0.22
C ASN A 102 9.18 -10.56 0.35
N GLY A 103 9.96 -9.49 0.33
CA GLY A 103 11.43 -9.56 0.40
C GLY A 103 12.01 -8.25 0.92
N TYR A 104 13.35 -8.20 0.97
CA TYR A 104 14.05 -7.04 1.53
C TYR A 104 14.01 -5.80 0.63
N ALA A 105 14.23 -5.97 -0.68
CA ALA A 105 14.21 -4.85 -1.62
C ALA A 105 13.58 -5.21 -2.96
N LYS A 106 12.54 -4.51 -3.36
CA LYS A 106 11.97 -4.56 -4.71
C LYS A 106 12.74 -3.61 -5.60
N ILE A 107 13.40 -4.16 -6.60
CA ILE A 107 14.09 -3.36 -7.64
C ILE A 107 13.08 -2.88 -8.65
N VAL A 108 13.10 -1.57 -8.93
CA VAL A 108 12.19 -0.90 -9.84
C VAL A 108 12.97 -0.22 -10.96
N SER A 109 12.35 -0.08 -12.13
CA SER A 109 12.95 0.52 -13.32
C SER A 109 12.24 1.82 -13.70
N SER A 110 12.94 2.68 -14.42
CA SER A 110 12.37 3.92 -14.93
C SER A 110 11.29 3.63 -15.99
N GLY A 111 10.23 4.44 -15.97
CA GLY A 111 9.10 4.33 -16.88
C GLY A 111 7.97 3.43 -16.40
N GLU A 112 8.17 2.71 -15.31
CA GLU A 112 7.20 1.77 -14.77
C GLU A 112 6.41 2.34 -13.59
N GLU A 113 5.24 1.76 -13.35
CA GLU A 113 4.40 2.02 -12.18
C GLU A 113 4.25 0.75 -11.34
N TYR A 114 4.30 0.89 -10.03
CA TYR A 114 4.32 -0.22 -9.08
C TYR A 114 3.26 -0.06 -8.01
N ASP A 115 2.67 -1.18 -7.60
CA ASP A 115 1.75 -1.24 -6.48
C ASP A 115 2.48 -1.14 -5.14
N MET A 116 1.86 -0.42 -4.22
CA MET A 116 2.32 -0.26 -2.84
C MET A 116 1.34 -0.87 -1.86
N SER A 117 1.83 -1.15 -0.65
CA SER A 117 1.02 -1.46 0.52
C SER A 117 1.33 -0.47 1.64
N MET A 118 0.30 -0.07 2.38
CA MET A 118 0.48 0.68 3.61
C MET A 118 0.61 -0.31 4.76
N VAL A 119 1.70 -0.21 5.51
CA VAL A 119 1.97 -1.06 6.67
C VAL A 119 2.28 -0.22 7.90
N SER A 120 1.92 -0.72 9.07
CA SER A 120 2.30 -0.16 10.35
C SER A 120 3.28 -1.09 11.05
N GLN A 121 3.89 -0.64 12.13
CA GLN A 121 4.83 -1.42 12.92
C GLN A 121 4.32 -2.81 13.33
N MET A 122 3.03 -2.97 13.52
CA MET A 122 2.43 -4.27 13.86
C MET A 122 2.57 -5.32 12.75
N ALA A 123 3.01 -4.94 11.57
CA ALA A 123 3.14 -5.81 10.41
C ALA A 123 4.44 -6.66 10.37
N GLY A 124 5.24 -6.64 11.41
CA GLY A 124 6.44 -7.48 11.52
C GLY A 124 7.46 -7.23 10.41
N ASN A 125 7.92 -8.30 9.76
CA ASN A 125 8.98 -8.25 8.74
C ASN A 125 8.67 -7.36 7.51
N LEU A 126 7.42 -6.94 7.32
CA LEU A 126 7.03 -6.08 6.20
C LEU A 126 7.60 -4.66 6.32
N LEU A 127 8.00 -4.25 7.52
CA LEU A 127 8.68 -2.97 7.73
C LEU A 127 10.05 -2.91 7.06
N ASP A 128 10.67 -4.05 6.85
CA ASP A 128 11.99 -4.17 6.21
C ASP A 128 11.92 -4.23 4.69
N ASN A 129 10.72 -4.12 4.10
CA ASN A 129 10.59 -4.03 2.66
C ASN A 129 10.92 -2.61 2.18
N PHE A 130 11.81 -2.53 1.20
CA PHE A 130 12.29 -1.30 0.59
C PHE A 130 12.09 -1.31 -0.92
N TRP A 131 12.13 -0.13 -1.50
CA TRP A 131 12.32 0.08 -2.93
C TRP A 131 13.80 0.26 -3.23
N GLY A 132 14.24 -0.21 -4.40
CA GLY A 132 15.56 0.07 -4.94
C GLY A 132 15.47 0.35 -6.44
N ILE A 133 16.26 1.27 -6.99
CA ILE A 133 16.28 1.55 -8.43
C ILE A 133 17.38 0.70 -9.08
N GLY A 134 17.03 -0.04 -10.13
CA GLY A 134 17.87 -1.06 -10.73
C GLY A 134 18.33 -0.78 -12.15
N ASP A 135 18.11 0.42 -12.70
CA ASP A 135 18.47 0.76 -14.08
C ASP A 135 19.99 0.71 -14.36
N GLY A 136 20.80 0.60 -13.31
CA GLY A 136 22.25 0.51 -13.44
C GLY A 136 22.92 1.77 -13.98
N VAL A 137 22.20 2.89 -14.01
CA VAL A 137 22.63 4.15 -14.60
C VAL A 137 22.61 5.26 -13.55
N ASP A 138 23.68 6.00 -13.45
CA ASP A 138 23.70 7.25 -12.68
C ASP A 138 22.64 8.20 -13.21
N GLY A 139 21.92 8.87 -12.32
CA GLY A 139 20.88 9.77 -12.77
C GLY A 139 20.11 10.46 -11.67
N LEU A 140 19.37 11.45 -12.11
CA LEU A 140 18.34 12.09 -11.33
C LEU A 140 17.01 11.40 -11.63
N TYR A 141 16.34 10.89 -10.62
CA TYR A 141 15.08 10.15 -10.72
C TYR A 141 13.98 10.93 -10.03
N ARG A 142 12.82 11.06 -10.70
CA ARG A 142 11.60 11.56 -10.09
C ARG A 142 10.78 10.38 -9.61
N LEU A 143 10.49 10.38 -8.33
CA LEU A 143 9.58 9.46 -7.67
C LEU A 143 8.23 10.15 -7.51
N THR A 144 7.18 9.61 -8.10
CA THR A 144 5.82 10.12 -7.96
C THR A 144 4.97 9.11 -7.20
N VAL A 145 4.48 9.48 -6.03
CA VAL A 145 3.61 8.65 -5.19
C VAL A 145 2.18 9.15 -5.30
N ASN A 146 1.28 8.28 -5.75
CA ASN A 146 -0.15 8.44 -5.57
C ASN A 146 -0.57 7.69 -4.30
N ALA A 147 -0.68 8.42 -3.21
CA ALA A 147 -0.91 7.83 -1.91
C ALA A 147 -2.36 7.34 -1.70
N SER A 148 -3.32 7.82 -2.52
CA SER A 148 -4.69 7.28 -2.53
C SER A 148 -4.80 5.97 -3.29
N ALA A 149 -4.14 5.89 -4.45
CA ALA A 149 -4.15 4.69 -5.29
C ALA A 149 -3.10 3.66 -4.85
N LEU A 150 -2.23 4.01 -3.89
CA LEU A 150 -1.09 3.20 -3.47
C LEU A 150 -0.20 2.81 -4.66
N LYS A 151 0.22 3.81 -5.45
CA LYS A 151 1.05 3.64 -6.64
C LYS A 151 2.32 4.45 -6.56
N LEU A 152 3.43 3.84 -6.97
CA LEU A 152 4.73 4.49 -7.17
C LEU A 152 5.07 4.48 -8.66
N LYS A 153 5.34 5.66 -9.23
CA LYS A 153 5.94 5.80 -10.55
C LYS A 153 7.38 6.28 -10.40
N VAL A 154 8.28 5.70 -11.18
CA VAL A 154 9.71 6.05 -11.20
C VAL A 154 10.06 6.54 -12.60
N GLU A 155 10.70 7.71 -12.71
CA GLU A 155 11.11 8.29 -13.99
C GLU A 155 12.54 8.84 -13.87
N ARG A 156 13.44 8.40 -14.75
CA ARG A 156 14.73 9.04 -14.89
C ARG A 156 14.56 10.35 -15.66
N ILE A 157 14.88 11.47 -15.02
CA ILE A 157 14.63 12.81 -15.58
C ILE A 157 15.91 13.52 -16.03
N GLY A 158 17.08 12.96 -15.75
CA GLY A 158 18.35 13.57 -16.17
C GLY A 158 19.58 12.95 -15.56
N ASN A 159 20.68 13.66 -15.74
CA ASN A 159 21.95 13.32 -15.09
C ASN A 159 22.01 13.97 -13.70
N ILE A 160 22.87 13.43 -12.84
CA ILE A 160 23.18 14.07 -11.54
C ILE A 160 23.87 15.40 -11.83
N PRO A 161 23.47 16.50 -11.18
CA PRO A 161 24.11 17.82 -11.33
C PRO A 161 25.58 17.82 -10.97
#